data_fb262663208d9243f73b7c753a5fb3e7
#
_entry.id   fb262663208d9243f73b7c753a5fb3e7
#
_cell.length_a   1.000
_cell.length_b   1.000
_cell.length_c   1.000
_cell.angle_alpha   90.00
_cell.angle_beta   90.00
_cell.angle_gamma   90.00
#
_symmetry.space_group_name_H-M   'P 1'
#
loop_
_entity.id
_entity.type
_entity.pdbx_description
1 polymer ?
#
loop_
_entity_poly.entity_id
_entity_poly.type
_entity_poly.pdbx_seq_one_letter_code
_entity_poly.pdbx_strand_id
1 'polypeptide(L)'
;MPTRRLLEILVNTGHEFRAKELKVLVKDDTKLLIMGEKGGSTSSAPTKRKLIKQYSLPANANVDRITSKLGKDGRLQVNVPLKD
;
A
#
# COMPACT_ATOMS: atom_id res chain seq x y z
N MET A 1 -18.29 -20.89 -13.74
CA MET A 1 -18.24 -19.51 -13.30
C MET A 1 -16.80 -19.10 -13.03
N PRO A 2 -16.36 -18.03 -13.62
CA PRO A 2 -15.02 -17.55 -13.31
C PRO A 2 -14.99 -17.04 -11.86
N THR A 3 -14.19 -17.69 -11.06
CA THR A 3 -13.91 -17.21 -9.72
C THR A 3 -12.96 -16.04 -9.83
N ARG A 4 -13.39 -14.89 -9.36
CA ARG A 4 -12.51 -13.75 -9.29
C ARG A 4 -11.42 -14.04 -8.27
N ARG A 5 -10.20 -14.04 -8.72
CA ARG A 5 -9.07 -14.19 -7.85
C ARG A 5 -8.63 -12.82 -7.35
N LEU A 6 -8.37 -12.75 -6.09
CA LEU A 6 -7.99 -11.52 -5.44
C LEU A 6 -6.75 -11.78 -4.59
N LEU A 7 -5.71 -11.02 -4.84
CA LEU A 7 -4.52 -11.05 -3.99
C LEU A 7 -4.69 -9.96 -2.94
N GLU A 8 -4.69 -10.37 -1.68
CA GLU A 8 -4.78 -9.44 -0.57
C GLU A 8 -3.43 -9.29 0.09
N ILE A 9 -3.00 -8.05 0.24
CA ILE A 9 -1.74 -7.72 0.91
C ILE A 9 -2.07 -6.88 2.13
N LEU A 10 -1.66 -7.35 3.30
CA LEU A 10 -1.84 -6.62 4.55
C LEU A 10 -0.50 -6.07 5.00
N VAL A 11 -0.45 -4.77 5.19
CA VAL A 11 0.77 -4.08 5.60
C VAL A 11 0.52 -3.40 6.93
N ASN A 12 1.34 -3.74 7.92
CA ASN A 12 1.28 -3.09 9.22
C ASN A 12 2.04 -1.77 9.14
N THR A 13 1.33 -0.66 9.20
CA THR A 13 1.94 0.68 9.14
C THR A 13 2.21 1.26 10.52
N GLY A 14 1.84 0.55 11.58
CA GLY A 14 2.17 0.94 12.96
C GLY A 14 1.38 2.08 13.54
N HIS A 15 0.20 2.41 13.02
CA HIS A 15 -0.66 3.51 13.50
C HIS A 15 -0.05 4.90 13.34
N GLU A 16 1.11 5.01 12.73
CA GLU A 16 1.81 6.29 12.65
C GLU A 16 1.43 7.12 11.44
N PHE A 17 0.80 6.49 10.45
CA PHE A 17 0.45 7.14 9.21
C PHE A 17 -1.05 7.23 9.04
N ARG A 18 -1.49 8.37 8.51
CA ARG A 18 -2.88 8.54 8.08
C ARG A 18 -2.99 8.09 6.62
N ALA A 19 -4.21 7.81 6.19
CA ALA A 19 -4.43 7.35 4.82
C ALA A 19 -3.84 8.31 3.79
N LYS A 20 -3.93 9.61 4.03
CA LYS A 20 -3.39 10.63 3.11
C LYS A 20 -1.87 10.66 3.06
N GLU A 21 -1.22 10.07 4.05
CA GLU A 21 0.23 10.02 4.11
C GLU A 21 0.80 8.77 3.44
N LEU A 22 -0.08 7.85 3.06
CA LEU A 22 0.32 6.60 2.43
C LEU A 22 0.03 6.65 0.94
N LYS A 23 0.97 6.14 0.16
CA LYS A 23 0.85 6.06 -1.30
C LYS A 23 1.08 4.62 -1.73
N VAL A 24 0.24 4.18 -2.65
CA VAL A 24 0.39 2.87 -3.27
C VAL A 24 0.69 3.08 -4.74
N LEU A 25 1.85 2.62 -5.17
CA LEU A 25 2.32 2.82 -6.53
C LEU A 25 2.63 1.47 -7.16
N VAL A 26 2.46 1.38 -8.47
CA VAL A 26 2.83 0.20 -9.23
C VAL A 26 3.98 0.57 -10.15
N LYS A 27 5.05 -0.20 -10.08
CA LYS A 27 6.23 0.02 -10.91
C LYS A 27 6.38 -1.13 -11.89
N ASP A 28 6.51 -0.80 -13.18
CA ASP A 28 6.71 -1.78 -14.26
C ASP A 28 5.67 -2.89 -14.30
N ASP A 29 4.46 -2.61 -13.82
CA ASP A 29 3.34 -3.56 -13.74
C ASP A 29 3.66 -4.85 -12.98
N THR A 30 4.84 -4.93 -12.36
CA THR A 30 5.27 -6.14 -11.66
C THR A 30 5.58 -5.91 -10.18
N LYS A 31 5.67 -4.65 -9.75
CA LYS A 31 6.03 -4.35 -8.38
C LYS A 31 5.04 -3.39 -7.77
N LEU A 32 4.63 -3.71 -6.55
CA LEU A 32 3.77 -2.85 -5.75
C LEU A 32 4.62 -2.15 -4.70
N LEU A 33 4.58 -0.83 -4.71
CA LEU A 33 5.31 -0.03 -3.73
C LEU A 33 4.32 0.66 -2.81
N ILE A 34 4.52 0.49 -1.52
CA ILE A 34 3.74 1.18 -0.50
C ILE A 34 4.68 2.13 0.20
N MET A 35 4.38 3.41 0.11
CA MET A 35 5.22 4.45 0.67
C MET A 35 4.43 5.28 1.66
N GLY A 36 5.03 5.53 2.81
CA GLY A 36 4.47 6.43 3.80
C GLY A 36 5.52 7.44 4.19
N GLU A 37 5.10 8.69 4.33
CA GLU A 37 5.98 9.74 4.80
C GLU A 37 5.21 10.64 5.75
N LYS A 38 5.76 10.76 6.94
CA LYS A 38 5.23 11.66 7.95
C LYS A 38 6.32 12.67 8.27
N GLY A 39 6.09 13.91 7.87
CA GLY A 39 6.98 15.00 8.20
C GLY A 39 6.45 15.81 9.35
N GLY A 40 7.21 15.90 10.41
CA GLY A 40 6.91 16.87 11.44
C GLY A 40 7.33 18.25 10.98
N SER A 41 6.39 19.16 10.86
CA SER A 41 6.67 20.53 10.48
C SER A 41 6.99 21.43 11.68
N THR A 42 7.07 20.85 12.85
CA THR A 42 7.41 21.60 14.05
C THR A 42 8.92 21.67 14.21
N SER A 43 9.41 22.84 14.38
CA SER A 43 10.83 23.16 14.42
C SER A 43 11.61 22.52 15.57
N SER A 44 10.95 21.93 16.55
CA SER A 44 11.63 21.46 17.73
C SER A 44 12.02 19.98 17.71
N ALA A 45 11.50 19.20 16.80
CA ALA A 45 11.90 17.81 16.64
C ALA A 45 11.41 17.26 15.31
N PRO A 46 12.24 17.33 14.28
CA PRO A 46 11.85 16.75 12.99
C PRO A 46 11.94 15.23 13.07
N THR A 47 10.91 14.61 13.54
CA THR A 47 10.80 13.16 13.43
C THR A 47 10.20 12.86 12.06
N LYS A 48 11.07 12.68 11.08
CA LYS A 48 10.65 12.21 9.79
C LYS A 48 10.58 10.70 9.85
N ARG A 49 9.39 10.16 9.63
CA ARG A 49 9.21 8.72 9.54
C ARG A 49 8.86 8.37 8.11
N LYS A 50 9.58 7.41 7.58
CA LYS A 50 9.34 6.91 6.23
C LYS A 50 9.08 5.43 6.30
N LEU A 51 8.07 5.01 5.56
CA LEU A 51 7.76 3.60 5.37
C LEU A 51 7.91 3.29 3.89
N ILE A 52 8.69 2.26 3.56
CA ILE A 52 8.80 1.79 2.19
C ILE A 52 8.68 0.28 2.21
N LYS A 53 7.65 -0.23 1.55
CA LYS A 53 7.45 -1.67 1.39
C LYS A 53 7.29 -1.97 -0.08
N GLN A 54 7.91 -3.05 -0.53
CA GLN A 54 7.85 -3.48 -1.91
C GLN A 54 7.40 -4.93 -1.98
N TYR A 55 6.46 -5.19 -2.87
CA TYR A 55 5.94 -6.54 -3.09
C TYR A 55 5.97 -6.85 -4.56
N SER A 56 6.27 -8.11 -4.90
CA SER A 56 6.21 -8.57 -6.28
C SER A 56 4.78 -8.93 -6.63
N LEU A 57 4.34 -8.50 -7.80
CA LEU A 57 3.02 -8.82 -8.30
C LEU A 57 3.11 -9.94 -9.34
N PRO A 58 2.12 -10.84 -9.36
CA PRO A 58 2.09 -11.85 -10.42
C PRO A 58 1.81 -11.23 -11.77
N ALA A 59 2.18 -11.93 -12.84
CA ALA A 59 2.03 -11.42 -14.19
C ALA A 59 0.58 -11.13 -14.58
N ASN A 60 -0.36 -11.82 -13.93
CA ASN A 60 -1.79 -11.62 -14.19
C ASN A 60 -2.45 -10.61 -13.27
N ALA A 61 -1.69 -9.79 -12.57
CA ALA A 61 -2.25 -8.76 -11.71
C ALA A 61 -2.93 -7.69 -12.55
N ASN A 62 -4.14 -7.32 -12.15
CA ASN A 62 -4.87 -6.25 -12.81
C ASN A 62 -4.55 -4.94 -12.10
N VAL A 63 -3.47 -4.29 -12.54
CA VAL A 63 -2.93 -3.11 -11.87
C VAL A 63 -3.87 -1.90 -11.94
N ASP A 64 -4.77 -1.89 -12.91
CA ASP A 64 -5.72 -0.79 -13.06
C ASP A 64 -6.85 -0.82 -12.04
N ARG A 65 -7.01 -1.93 -11.35
CA ARG A 65 -8.11 -2.12 -10.41
C ARG A 65 -7.66 -2.37 -8.98
N ILE A 66 -6.43 -2.00 -8.67
CA ILE A 66 -5.91 -2.13 -7.31
C ILE A 66 -6.62 -1.11 -6.41
N THR A 67 -7.08 -1.59 -5.27
CA THR A 67 -7.69 -0.73 -4.26
C THR A 67 -6.95 -0.87 -2.94
N SER A 68 -7.02 0.15 -2.11
CA SER A 68 -6.38 0.10 -0.81
C SER A 68 -7.28 0.76 0.23
N LYS A 69 -7.18 0.25 1.46
CA LYS A 69 -7.96 0.77 2.57
C LYS A 69 -7.14 0.67 3.84
N LEU A 70 -7.07 1.76 4.57
CA LEU A 70 -6.39 1.79 5.87
C LEU A 70 -7.39 1.50 6.97
N GLY A 71 -7.14 0.45 7.74
CA GLY A 71 -7.98 0.09 8.86
C GLY A 71 -7.67 0.89 10.12
N LYS A 72 -8.58 0.85 11.07
CA LYS A 72 -8.42 1.55 12.35
C LYS A 72 -7.27 1.01 13.18
N ASP A 73 -6.86 -0.22 12.89
CA ASP A 73 -5.75 -0.88 13.58
C ASP A 73 -4.39 -0.55 12.97
N GLY A 74 -4.34 0.36 12.02
CA GLY A 74 -3.09 0.74 11.36
C GLY A 74 -2.64 -0.23 10.29
N ARG A 75 -3.50 -1.14 9.88
CA ARG A 75 -3.19 -2.08 8.80
C ARG A 75 -3.74 -1.58 7.49
N LEU A 76 -2.86 -1.48 6.51
CA LEU A 76 -3.25 -1.13 5.15
C LEU A 76 -3.54 -2.41 4.38
N GLN A 77 -4.75 -2.52 3.90
CA GLN A 77 -5.15 -3.64 3.06
C GLN A 77 -5.12 -3.22 1.60
N VAL A 78 -4.33 -3.91 0.80
CA VAL A 78 -4.25 -3.66 -0.63
C VAL A 78 -4.85 -4.86 -1.35
N ASN A 79 -5.83 -4.61 -2.18
CA ASN A 79 -6.51 -5.65 -2.94
C ASN A 79 -6.09 -5.55 -4.40
N VAL A 80 -5.50 -6.62 -4.91
CA VAL A 80 -5.02 -6.71 -6.28
C VAL A 80 -5.83 -7.77 -7.00
N PRO A 81 -6.81 -7.37 -7.83
CA PRO A 81 -7.55 -8.34 -8.63
C PRO A 81 -6.62 -9.02 -9.64
N LEU A 82 -6.84 -10.28 -9.88
CA LEU A 82 -6.05 -11.04 -10.83
C LEU A 82 -6.88 -11.28 -12.10
N LYS A 83 -6.19 -11.20 -13.22
CA LYS A 83 -6.82 -11.49 -14.53
C LYS A 83 -6.88 -13.00 -14.72
N ASP A 84 -7.91 -13.43 -15.38
CA ASP A 84 -8.03 -14.84 -15.76
C ASP A 84 -7.14 -15.19 -16.95
#